data_71fbefd0e12b4779262a93c3c3dc33e8
#
_entry.id   71fbefd0e12b4779262a93c3c3dc33e8
#
_cell.length_a   1.000
_cell.length_b   1.000
_cell.length_c   1.000
_cell.angle_alpha   90.00
_cell.angle_beta   90.00
_cell.angle_gamma   90.00
#
_symmetry.space_group_name_H-M   'P 1'
#
loop_
_entity.id
_entity.type
_entity.pdbx_description
1 polymer ?
#
loop_
_entity_poly.entity_id
_entity_poly.type
_entity_poly.pdbx_seq_one_letter_code
_entity_poly.pdbx_strand_id
1 'polypeptide(L)'
;IATILYDAGIIENKKAFSNEVSQKGYGSSLKTGIYVFNGGTPLSEVVEHLEAGPNQADNSYVIPEGYTIKQTAHAVSEAYAGSISEADFLAAAQDASRFSDRFSFVKDAYNNSLEGFLFPKTYEIMAGANADDVVAQMLMQYEQEVKQLNYTYPHDAGLSDYEVLILASIIEREAAADNKKAVASVFYNRLAIDMALQSDATTAYVIGGDPKPEDLQKEGPFNTYLNKGLPPGPICSPGLAALEAACDPDQTDYLYFYFKD
;
A
#
# COMPACT_ATOMS: atom_id res chain seq x y z
N ILE A 1 -18.21 -8.79 27.70
CA ILE A 1 -17.01 -8.02 28.09
C ILE A 1 -16.28 -8.73 29.23
N ALA A 2 -16.88 -8.93 30.42
CA ALA A 2 -16.22 -9.55 31.57
C ALA A 2 -15.54 -10.89 31.27
N THR A 3 -16.16 -11.73 30.44
CA THR A 3 -15.57 -13.02 30.04
C THR A 3 -14.34 -12.83 29.16
N ILE A 4 -14.39 -11.95 28.19
CA ILE A 4 -13.25 -11.63 27.30
C ILE A 4 -12.04 -11.12 28.09
N LEU A 5 -12.28 -10.17 29.00
CA LEU A 5 -11.22 -9.59 29.84
C LEU A 5 -10.60 -10.61 30.80
N TYR A 6 -11.43 -11.52 31.35
CA TYR A 6 -10.98 -12.58 32.22
C TYR A 6 -10.13 -13.62 31.47
N ASP A 7 -10.61 -14.04 30.30
CA ASP A 7 -9.93 -15.04 29.47
C ASP A 7 -8.61 -14.50 28.89
N ALA A 8 -8.53 -13.17 28.69
CA ALA A 8 -7.32 -12.45 28.31
C ALA A 8 -6.37 -12.14 29.49
N GLY A 9 -6.74 -12.52 30.72
CA GLY A 9 -5.92 -12.28 31.92
C GLY A 9 -5.84 -10.81 32.37
N ILE A 10 -6.72 -9.95 31.86
CA ILE A 10 -6.77 -8.51 32.23
C ILE A 10 -7.44 -8.28 33.58
N ILE A 11 -8.43 -9.10 33.91
CA ILE A 11 -9.12 -9.08 35.21
C ILE A 11 -9.08 -10.44 35.87
N GLU A 12 -8.97 -10.48 37.18
CA GLU A 12 -8.94 -11.72 37.98
C GLU A 12 -10.33 -12.24 38.32
N ASN A 13 -11.37 -11.38 38.29
CA ASN A 13 -12.71 -11.73 38.76
C ASN A 13 -13.80 -11.00 37.98
N LYS A 14 -14.61 -11.82 37.24
CA LYS A 14 -15.75 -11.33 36.42
C LYS A 14 -16.82 -10.59 37.23
N LYS A 15 -17.08 -11.02 38.48
CA LYS A 15 -18.08 -10.43 39.35
C LYS A 15 -17.61 -9.08 39.90
N ALA A 16 -16.32 -8.99 40.24
CA ALA A 16 -15.72 -7.72 40.64
C ALA A 16 -15.81 -6.67 39.52
N PHE A 17 -15.50 -7.04 38.28
CA PHE A 17 -15.69 -6.18 37.12
C PHE A 17 -17.14 -5.70 36.96
N SER A 18 -18.11 -6.62 37.02
CA SER A 18 -19.53 -6.24 36.88
C SER A 18 -20.00 -5.32 37.98
N ASN A 19 -19.51 -5.49 39.22
CA ASN A 19 -19.83 -4.62 40.34
C ASN A 19 -19.24 -3.20 40.14
N GLU A 20 -17.97 -3.11 39.75
CA GLU A 20 -17.28 -1.84 39.46
C GLU A 20 -18.01 -1.05 38.36
N VAL A 21 -18.35 -1.70 37.24
CA VAL A 21 -19.14 -1.11 36.15
C VAL A 21 -20.49 -0.58 36.65
N SER A 22 -21.16 -1.34 37.52
CA SER A 22 -22.46 -0.96 38.07
C SER A 22 -22.34 0.22 39.07
N GLN A 23 -21.30 0.21 39.92
CA GLN A 23 -21.06 1.29 40.87
C GLN A 23 -20.74 2.62 40.19
N LYS A 24 -19.99 2.58 39.08
CA LYS A 24 -19.67 3.77 38.28
C LYS A 24 -20.82 4.19 37.34
N GLY A 25 -21.86 3.40 37.21
CA GLY A 25 -22.99 3.71 36.33
C GLY A 25 -22.70 3.48 34.83
N TYR A 26 -21.67 2.73 34.48
CA TYR A 26 -21.17 2.56 33.10
C TYR A 26 -21.79 1.37 32.35
N GLY A 27 -22.89 0.77 32.90
CA GLY A 27 -23.47 -0.46 32.34
C GLY A 27 -23.88 -0.42 30.88
N SER A 28 -24.24 0.77 30.37
CA SER A 28 -24.64 0.98 28.98
C SER A 28 -23.70 1.88 28.16
N SER A 29 -22.62 2.35 28.75
CA SER A 29 -21.69 3.32 28.11
C SER A 29 -20.32 2.71 27.72
N LEU A 30 -20.08 1.44 28.06
CA LEU A 30 -18.84 0.78 27.66
C LEU A 30 -18.74 0.69 26.14
N LYS A 31 -17.64 1.20 25.58
CA LYS A 31 -17.42 1.27 24.14
C LYS A 31 -16.76 0.00 23.61
N THR A 32 -17.04 -0.31 22.37
CA THR A 32 -16.35 -1.39 21.63
C THR A 32 -15.07 -0.87 20.99
N GLY A 33 -14.07 -1.73 20.83
CA GLY A 33 -12.79 -1.38 20.21
C GLY A 33 -11.66 -2.25 20.71
N ILE A 34 -10.44 -1.91 20.31
CA ILE A 34 -9.22 -2.57 20.74
C ILE A 34 -8.65 -1.81 21.94
N TYR A 35 -8.33 -2.56 22.99
CA TYR A 35 -7.77 -2.03 24.21
C TYR A 35 -6.47 -2.75 24.55
N VAL A 36 -5.48 -2.00 25.02
CA VAL A 36 -4.23 -2.53 25.55
C VAL A 36 -4.13 -2.19 27.03
N PHE A 37 -3.87 -3.20 27.84
CA PHE A 37 -3.66 -3.06 29.27
C PHE A 37 -2.33 -3.70 29.66
N ASN A 38 -1.57 -3.02 30.48
CA ASN A 38 -0.37 -3.61 31.10
C ASN A 38 -0.78 -4.64 32.16
N GLY A 39 0.06 -5.66 32.35
CA GLY A 39 -0.15 -6.60 33.45
C GLY A 39 -0.22 -5.87 34.80
N GLY A 40 -1.28 -6.12 35.57
CA GLY A 40 -1.51 -5.47 36.86
C GLY A 40 -2.24 -4.11 36.81
N THR A 41 -2.78 -3.68 35.64
CA THR A 41 -3.62 -2.51 35.55
C THR A 41 -4.80 -2.61 36.57
N PRO A 42 -5.03 -1.60 37.45
CA PRO A 42 -6.13 -1.64 38.41
C PRO A 42 -7.49 -1.81 37.72
N LEU A 43 -8.40 -2.56 38.34
CA LEU A 43 -9.73 -2.83 37.79
C LEU A 43 -10.53 -1.54 37.51
N SER A 44 -10.40 -0.53 38.37
CA SER A 44 -11.06 0.78 38.21
C SER A 44 -10.61 1.50 36.96
N GLU A 45 -9.30 1.39 36.64
CA GLU A 45 -8.70 1.99 35.46
C GLU A 45 -9.12 1.24 34.17
N VAL A 46 -9.17 -0.10 34.22
CA VAL A 46 -9.73 -0.92 33.13
C VAL A 46 -11.16 -0.48 32.78
N VAL A 47 -12.00 -0.28 33.79
CA VAL A 47 -13.41 0.14 33.60
C VAL A 47 -13.50 1.56 33.03
N GLU A 48 -12.66 2.50 33.50
CA GLU A 48 -12.59 3.88 32.99
C GLU A 48 -12.14 3.90 31.50
N HIS A 49 -11.14 3.15 31.14
CA HIS A 49 -10.71 3.04 29.74
C HIS A 49 -11.83 2.48 28.83
N LEU A 50 -12.57 1.47 29.30
CA LEU A 50 -13.68 0.92 28.52
C LEU A 50 -14.84 1.92 28.35
N GLU A 51 -15.05 2.82 29.30
CA GLU A 51 -16.04 3.90 29.19
C GLU A 51 -15.53 5.04 28.33
N ALA A 52 -14.29 5.48 28.51
CA ALA A 52 -13.66 6.54 27.74
C ALA A 52 -13.56 6.17 26.23
N GLY A 53 -13.35 4.89 25.92
CA GLY A 53 -13.13 4.34 24.59
C GLY A 53 -11.77 3.70 24.46
N PRO A 54 -11.45 3.13 23.28
CA PRO A 54 -10.18 2.49 23.03
C PRO A 54 -9.02 3.35 23.50
N ASN A 55 -8.16 2.78 24.35
CA ASN A 55 -7.00 3.47 24.89
C ASN A 55 -5.76 3.29 24.00
N GLN A 56 -5.91 2.53 22.95
CA GLN A 56 -4.95 2.46 21.88
C GLN A 56 -5.26 3.63 20.94
N ALA A 57 -4.38 4.63 20.88
CA ALA A 57 -4.31 5.55 19.75
C ALA A 57 -4.31 4.69 18.49
N ASP A 58 -5.04 5.06 17.47
CA ASP A 58 -5.26 4.32 16.23
C ASP A 58 -4.18 3.27 15.98
N ASN A 59 -4.53 1.99 16.20
CA ASN A 59 -3.62 0.89 15.99
C ASN A 59 -3.50 0.61 14.48
N SER A 60 -3.48 1.69 13.73
CA SER A 60 -3.45 1.69 12.29
C SER A 60 -2.41 2.68 11.78
N TYR A 61 -1.92 2.42 10.58
CA TYR A 61 -1.02 3.32 9.86
C TYR A 61 -1.44 3.38 8.40
N VAL A 62 -1.12 4.50 7.75
CA VAL A 62 -1.49 4.75 6.36
C VAL A 62 -0.26 4.56 5.47
N ILE A 63 -0.42 3.79 4.41
CA ILE A 63 0.51 3.77 3.27
C ILE A 63 -0.17 4.53 2.14
N PRO A 64 0.29 5.74 1.82
CA PRO A 64 -0.25 6.54 0.72
C PRO A 64 -0.02 5.91 -0.66
N GLU A 65 -0.91 6.23 -1.60
CA GLU A 65 -0.71 5.93 -3.01
C GLU A 65 0.58 6.60 -3.53
N GLY A 66 1.24 5.94 -4.47
CA GLY A 66 2.48 6.44 -5.05
C GLY A 66 3.74 6.28 -4.20
N TYR A 67 3.67 5.61 -3.03
CA TYR A 67 4.86 5.29 -2.24
C TYR A 67 5.70 4.22 -2.93
N THR A 68 7.03 4.39 -2.85
CA THR A 68 8.01 3.36 -3.18
C THR A 68 8.19 2.40 -2.00
N ILE A 69 8.78 1.22 -2.23
CA ILE A 69 9.17 0.30 -1.15
C ILE A 69 9.96 1.02 -0.05
N LYS A 70 10.87 1.94 -0.41
CA LYS A 70 11.68 2.68 0.57
C LYS A 70 10.83 3.59 1.46
N GLN A 71 9.87 4.29 0.89
CA GLN A 71 8.95 5.14 1.65
C GLN A 71 8.00 4.30 2.52
N THR A 72 7.54 3.16 2.00
CA THR A 72 6.74 2.19 2.74
C THR A 72 7.51 1.62 3.93
N ALA A 73 8.79 1.26 3.74
CA ALA A 73 9.66 0.75 4.81
C ALA A 73 9.81 1.77 5.95
N HIS A 74 9.99 3.04 5.61
CA HIS A 74 10.07 4.12 6.60
C HIS A 74 8.76 4.24 7.39
N ALA A 75 7.61 4.31 6.70
CA ALA A 75 6.30 4.42 7.34
C ALA A 75 5.98 3.22 8.25
N VAL A 76 6.32 2.01 7.83
CA VAL A 76 6.16 0.79 8.64
C VAL A 76 7.06 0.85 9.88
N SER A 77 8.32 1.23 9.73
CA SER A 77 9.26 1.31 10.86
C SER A 77 8.79 2.32 11.91
N GLU A 78 8.26 3.47 11.49
CA GLU A 78 7.66 4.44 12.41
C GLU A 78 6.41 3.88 13.10
N ALA A 79 5.49 3.27 12.34
CA ALA A 79 4.25 2.71 12.86
C ALA A 79 4.48 1.60 13.90
N TYR A 80 5.48 0.77 13.66
CA TYR A 80 5.87 -0.32 14.56
C TYR A 80 6.88 0.12 15.63
N ALA A 81 7.14 1.44 15.79
CA ALA A 81 8.08 2.00 16.76
C ALA A 81 9.46 1.33 16.73
N GLY A 82 9.93 0.96 15.54
CA GLY A 82 11.22 0.31 15.30
C GLY A 82 11.29 -1.17 15.65
N SER A 83 10.21 -1.81 16.12
CA SER A 83 10.17 -3.27 16.31
C SER A 83 10.28 -4.03 14.97
N ILE A 84 9.88 -3.40 13.88
CA ILE A 84 10.22 -3.75 12.51
C ILE A 84 11.10 -2.63 11.98
N SER A 85 12.39 -2.89 11.74
CA SER A 85 13.28 -1.85 11.21
C SER A 85 13.05 -1.64 9.71
N GLU A 86 13.42 -0.45 9.19
CA GLU A 86 13.42 -0.20 7.74
C GLU A 86 14.25 -1.27 6.99
N ALA A 87 15.39 -1.67 7.55
CA ALA A 87 16.27 -2.66 6.94
C ALA A 87 15.62 -4.03 6.84
N ASP A 88 14.90 -4.49 7.88
CA ASP A 88 14.19 -5.78 7.87
C ASP A 88 13.04 -5.75 6.86
N PHE A 89 12.27 -4.66 6.82
CA PHE A 89 11.20 -4.51 5.85
C PHE A 89 11.73 -4.47 4.41
N LEU A 90 12.79 -3.70 4.16
CA LEU A 90 13.44 -3.66 2.84
C LEU A 90 13.98 -5.02 2.41
N ALA A 91 14.60 -5.77 3.32
CA ALA A 91 15.09 -7.11 3.03
C ALA A 91 13.96 -8.09 2.66
N ALA A 92 12.78 -7.96 3.28
CA ALA A 92 11.60 -8.74 2.92
C ALA A 92 11.01 -8.28 1.56
N ALA A 93 10.82 -6.98 1.37
CA ALA A 93 10.19 -6.41 0.18
C ALA A 93 11.06 -6.48 -1.09
N GLN A 94 12.37 -6.64 -0.95
CA GLN A 94 13.32 -6.83 -2.06
C GLN A 94 13.59 -8.30 -2.38
N ASP A 95 12.84 -9.23 -1.80
CA ASP A 95 12.93 -10.66 -2.08
C ASP A 95 11.54 -11.27 -2.31
N ALA A 96 10.98 -11.00 -3.49
CA ALA A 96 9.68 -11.50 -3.92
C ALA A 96 9.57 -13.04 -3.87
N SER A 97 10.71 -13.74 -4.03
CA SER A 97 10.75 -15.21 -4.01
C SER A 97 10.26 -15.80 -2.69
N ARG A 98 10.39 -15.08 -1.58
CA ARG A 98 9.88 -15.48 -0.25
C ARG A 98 8.36 -15.64 -0.22
N PHE A 99 7.66 -14.98 -1.13
CA PHE A 99 6.20 -14.90 -1.18
C PHE A 99 5.60 -15.65 -2.37
N SER A 100 6.43 -16.13 -3.30
CA SER A 100 6.00 -16.68 -4.59
C SER A 100 5.19 -17.98 -4.51
N ASP A 101 5.33 -18.74 -3.43
CA ASP A 101 4.51 -19.93 -3.18
C ASP A 101 3.06 -19.58 -2.79
N ARG A 102 2.87 -18.45 -2.13
CA ARG A 102 1.57 -17.94 -1.71
C ARG A 102 0.93 -17.02 -2.74
N PHE A 103 1.72 -16.19 -3.39
CA PHE A 103 1.28 -15.15 -4.33
C PHE A 103 1.96 -15.36 -5.68
N SER A 104 1.28 -16.04 -6.61
CA SER A 104 1.87 -16.39 -7.90
C SER A 104 2.22 -15.17 -8.77
N PHE A 105 1.53 -14.05 -8.60
CA PHE A 105 1.72 -12.82 -9.37
C PHE A 105 3.07 -12.11 -9.10
N VAL A 106 3.75 -12.42 -7.98
CA VAL A 106 5.07 -11.82 -7.71
C VAL A 106 6.22 -12.51 -8.44
N LYS A 107 5.95 -13.61 -9.19
CA LYS A 107 7.00 -14.36 -9.90
C LYS A 107 7.64 -13.57 -11.04
N ASP A 108 6.89 -12.63 -11.61
CA ASP A 108 7.35 -11.77 -12.71
C ASP A 108 8.05 -10.50 -12.21
N ALA A 109 8.18 -10.33 -10.88
CA ALA A 109 8.75 -9.14 -10.26
C ALA A 109 10.19 -8.87 -10.72
N TYR A 110 10.39 -7.71 -11.35
CA TYR A 110 11.70 -7.29 -11.83
C TYR A 110 12.73 -7.21 -10.69
N ASN A 111 13.89 -7.80 -10.92
CA ASN A 111 14.98 -7.91 -9.93
C ASN A 111 14.54 -8.50 -8.58
N ASN A 112 13.52 -9.36 -8.60
CA ASN A 112 12.97 -10.00 -7.39
C ASN A 112 12.44 -8.99 -6.36
N SER A 113 12.04 -7.78 -6.80
CA SER A 113 11.55 -6.67 -5.97
C SER A 113 10.03 -6.60 -5.98
N LEU A 114 9.43 -6.41 -4.80
CA LEU A 114 7.98 -6.20 -4.66
C LEU A 114 7.55 -4.74 -4.94
N GLU A 115 8.38 -3.92 -5.61
CA GLU A 115 7.97 -2.58 -6.01
C GLU A 115 6.68 -2.62 -6.82
N GLY A 116 5.72 -1.77 -6.47
CA GLY A 116 4.39 -1.72 -7.07
C GLY A 116 3.35 -2.67 -6.43
N PHE A 117 3.76 -3.75 -5.79
CA PHE A 117 2.84 -4.76 -5.24
C PHE A 117 2.35 -4.46 -3.81
N LEU A 118 3.01 -3.56 -3.08
CA LEU A 118 2.66 -3.23 -1.70
C LEU A 118 1.49 -2.25 -1.69
N PHE A 119 0.25 -2.75 -1.72
CA PHE A 119 -0.94 -1.96 -1.96
C PHE A 119 -1.10 -0.80 -0.95
N PRO A 120 -1.36 0.43 -1.39
CA PRO A 120 -1.57 1.59 -0.51
C PRO A 120 -2.94 1.50 0.19
N LYS A 121 -2.93 1.54 1.51
CA LYS A 121 -4.15 1.48 2.34
C LYS A 121 -3.86 1.89 3.78
N THR A 122 -4.91 2.06 4.57
CA THR A 122 -4.81 2.07 6.03
C THR A 122 -4.77 0.63 6.53
N TYR A 123 -3.72 0.28 7.24
CA TYR A 123 -3.47 -1.05 7.80
C TYR A 123 -3.54 -1.03 9.31
N GLU A 124 -4.07 -2.11 9.90
CA GLU A 124 -3.98 -2.34 11.33
C GLU A 124 -2.59 -2.88 11.71
N ILE A 125 -2.03 -2.38 12.82
CA ILE A 125 -0.78 -2.89 13.37
C ILE A 125 -1.05 -4.28 13.98
N MET A 126 -0.32 -5.27 13.52
CA MET A 126 -0.38 -6.64 13.99
C MET A 126 0.60 -6.84 15.15
N ALA A 127 0.10 -7.06 16.36
CA ALA A 127 0.97 -7.29 17.51
C ALA A 127 1.86 -8.52 17.32
N GLY A 128 3.17 -8.33 17.49
CA GLY A 128 4.15 -9.41 17.35
C GLY A 128 4.49 -9.80 15.90
N ALA A 129 3.98 -9.06 14.91
CA ALA A 129 4.32 -9.29 13.50
C ALA A 129 5.80 -9.00 13.23
N ASN A 130 6.35 -9.74 12.28
CA ASN A 130 7.63 -9.45 11.67
C ASN A 130 7.45 -8.78 10.29
N ALA A 131 8.54 -8.44 9.62
CA ALA A 131 8.50 -7.77 8.32
C ALA A 131 7.76 -8.60 7.24
N ASP A 132 7.94 -9.92 7.22
CA ASP A 132 7.28 -10.80 6.27
C ASP A 132 5.76 -10.82 6.46
N ASP A 133 5.28 -10.77 7.70
CA ASP A 133 3.85 -10.73 8.01
C ASP A 133 3.22 -9.44 7.45
N VAL A 134 3.90 -8.30 7.62
CA VAL A 134 3.44 -7.00 7.13
C VAL A 134 3.46 -6.93 5.60
N VAL A 135 4.53 -7.40 4.97
CA VAL A 135 4.61 -7.52 3.50
C VAL A 135 3.50 -8.43 2.98
N ALA A 136 3.30 -9.60 3.60
CA ALA A 136 2.23 -10.52 3.20
C ALA A 136 0.83 -9.91 3.35
N GLN A 137 0.59 -9.06 4.37
CA GLN A 137 -0.66 -8.32 4.53
C GLN A 137 -0.92 -7.37 3.35
N MET A 138 0.13 -6.65 2.91
CA MET A 138 0.03 -5.73 1.77
C MET A 138 -0.19 -6.46 0.44
N LEU A 139 0.47 -7.61 0.25
CA LEU A 139 0.28 -8.48 -0.92
C LEU A 139 -1.13 -9.10 -0.97
N MET A 140 -1.68 -9.52 0.18
CA MET A 140 -3.07 -9.99 0.25
C MET A 140 -4.06 -8.89 -0.17
N GLN A 141 -3.80 -7.66 0.26
CA GLN A 141 -4.65 -6.54 -0.12
C GLN A 141 -4.56 -6.26 -1.62
N TYR A 142 -3.35 -6.25 -2.18
CA TYR A 142 -3.15 -6.13 -3.63
C TYR A 142 -3.94 -7.21 -4.39
N GLU A 143 -3.81 -8.47 -3.99
CA GLU A 143 -4.55 -9.58 -4.61
C GLU A 143 -6.07 -9.38 -4.57
N GLN A 144 -6.61 -8.87 -3.47
CA GLN A 144 -8.05 -8.61 -3.32
C GLN A 144 -8.54 -7.52 -4.29
N GLU A 145 -7.76 -6.44 -4.44
CA GLU A 145 -8.13 -5.32 -5.30
C GLU A 145 -8.01 -5.70 -6.79
N VAL A 146 -6.91 -6.31 -7.20
CA VAL A 146 -6.69 -6.65 -8.63
C VAL A 146 -7.61 -7.74 -9.14
N LYS A 147 -8.13 -8.63 -8.29
CA LYS A 147 -9.12 -9.65 -8.67
C LYS A 147 -10.45 -9.07 -9.16
N GLN A 148 -10.74 -7.82 -8.86
CA GLN A 148 -11.98 -7.14 -9.26
C GLN A 148 -11.83 -6.39 -10.59
N LEU A 149 -10.60 -6.26 -11.11
CA LEU A 149 -10.31 -5.52 -12.32
C LEU A 149 -10.61 -6.33 -13.58
N ASN A 150 -11.00 -5.64 -14.64
CA ASN A 150 -11.21 -6.23 -15.95
C ASN A 150 -9.99 -6.02 -16.85
N TYR A 151 -9.21 -7.06 -17.03
CA TYR A 151 -7.98 -7.03 -17.84
C TYR A 151 -8.21 -7.23 -19.34
N THR A 152 -9.46 -7.23 -19.83
CA THR A 152 -9.75 -7.48 -21.26
C THR A 152 -9.05 -6.45 -22.15
N TYR A 153 -9.21 -5.15 -21.86
CA TYR A 153 -8.60 -4.10 -22.68
C TYR A 153 -7.06 -4.17 -22.73
N PRO A 154 -6.34 -4.21 -21.58
CA PRO A 154 -4.89 -4.35 -21.63
C PRO A 154 -4.40 -5.64 -22.29
N HIS A 155 -5.06 -6.77 -22.10
CA HIS A 155 -4.69 -8.02 -22.79
C HIS A 155 -4.89 -7.92 -24.30
N ASP A 156 -5.97 -7.30 -24.76
CA ASP A 156 -6.20 -7.04 -26.19
C ASP A 156 -5.15 -6.07 -26.78
N ALA A 157 -4.63 -5.17 -25.94
CA ALA A 157 -3.53 -4.28 -26.27
C ALA A 157 -2.13 -4.96 -26.16
N GLY A 158 -2.08 -6.23 -25.74
CA GLY A 158 -0.86 -7.03 -25.64
C GLY A 158 -0.08 -6.88 -24.34
N LEU A 159 -0.64 -6.27 -23.30
CA LEU A 159 0.00 -6.14 -22.00
C LEU A 159 -0.36 -7.33 -21.09
N SER A 160 0.63 -7.84 -20.36
CA SER A 160 0.44 -8.75 -19.21
C SER A 160 -0.07 -8.03 -17.98
N ASP A 161 -0.57 -8.78 -16.98
CA ASP A 161 -1.01 -8.21 -15.68
C ASP A 161 0.11 -7.42 -14.99
N TYR A 162 1.36 -7.88 -15.11
CA TYR A 162 2.52 -7.17 -14.56
C TYR A 162 2.81 -5.86 -15.30
N GLU A 163 2.68 -5.84 -16.63
CA GLU A 163 2.83 -4.61 -17.42
C GLU A 163 1.69 -3.61 -17.13
N VAL A 164 0.49 -4.08 -16.81
CA VAL A 164 -0.60 -3.22 -16.30
C VAL A 164 -0.21 -2.56 -14.98
N LEU A 165 0.41 -3.29 -14.05
CA LEU A 165 0.92 -2.73 -12.80
C LEU A 165 2.02 -1.68 -13.07
N ILE A 166 2.95 -1.96 -13.99
CA ILE A 166 3.97 -1.00 -14.39
C ILE A 166 3.33 0.28 -14.92
N LEU A 167 2.39 0.16 -15.87
CA LEU A 167 1.68 1.30 -16.44
C LEU A 167 0.90 2.08 -15.37
N ALA A 168 0.17 1.38 -14.48
CA ALA A 168 -0.55 2.00 -13.38
C ALA A 168 0.36 2.81 -12.45
N SER A 169 1.58 2.32 -12.18
CA SER A 169 2.56 3.04 -11.35
C SER A 169 3.04 4.34 -12.00
N ILE A 170 3.11 4.39 -13.34
CA ILE A 170 3.44 5.62 -14.08
C ILE A 170 2.25 6.57 -14.04
N ILE A 171 1.03 6.08 -14.33
CA ILE A 171 -0.20 6.87 -14.25
C ILE A 171 -0.39 7.49 -12.87
N GLU A 172 -0.08 6.74 -11.80
CA GLU A 172 -0.16 7.22 -10.42
C GLU A 172 0.71 8.45 -10.18
N ARG A 173 1.89 8.49 -10.77
CA ARG A 173 2.86 9.57 -10.59
C ARG A 173 2.66 10.76 -11.53
N GLU A 174 1.96 10.56 -12.65
CA GLU A 174 1.76 11.58 -13.67
C GLU A 174 0.42 12.31 -13.53
N ALA A 175 -0.62 11.66 -13.00
CA ALA A 175 -1.99 12.16 -13.10
C ALA A 175 -2.66 12.41 -11.74
N ALA A 176 -3.35 13.54 -11.60
CA ALA A 176 -4.35 13.73 -10.55
C ALA A 176 -5.54 12.76 -10.75
N ALA A 177 -6.29 12.49 -9.68
CA ALA A 177 -7.35 11.48 -9.65
C ALA A 177 -8.33 11.55 -10.84
N ASP A 178 -8.76 12.77 -11.19
CA ASP A 178 -9.78 12.99 -12.23
C ASP A 178 -9.27 12.79 -13.67
N ASN A 179 -7.96 12.66 -13.85
CA ASN A 179 -7.33 12.61 -15.19
C ASN A 179 -6.65 11.27 -15.50
N LYS A 180 -6.67 10.31 -14.57
CA LYS A 180 -5.91 9.05 -14.71
C LYS A 180 -6.31 8.27 -15.96
N LYS A 181 -7.60 8.17 -16.32
CA LYS A 181 -8.07 7.48 -17.53
C LYS A 181 -7.63 8.15 -18.82
N ALA A 182 -7.64 9.50 -18.86
CA ALA A 182 -7.17 10.25 -20.02
C ALA A 182 -5.65 10.09 -20.21
N VAL A 183 -4.87 10.14 -19.12
CA VAL A 183 -3.41 9.91 -19.15
C VAL A 183 -3.10 8.46 -19.55
N ALA A 184 -3.84 7.49 -19.05
CA ALA A 184 -3.73 6.09 -19.49
C ALA A 184 -3.93 5.95 -21.00
N SER A 185 -4.96 6.60 -21.57
CA SER A 185 -5.22 6.61 -23.00
C SER A 185 -4.00 7.12 -23.81
N VAL A 186 -3.36 8.21 -23.36
CA VAL A 186 -2.15 8.75 -24.02
C VAL A 186 -1.02 7.71 -24.02
N PHE A 187 -0.78 7.02 -22.91
CA PHE A 187 0.27 6.00 -22.85
C PHE A 187 -0.04 4.80 -23.73
N TYR A 188 -1.28 4.30 -23.78
CA TYR A 188 -1.69 3.25 -24.70
C TYR A 188 -1.51 3.68 -26.16
N ASN A 189 -1.90 4.89 -26.52
CA ASN A 189 -1.73 5.42 -27.88
C ASN A 189 -0.24 5.49 -28.27
N ARG A 190 0.64 5.92 -27.35
CA ARG A 190 2.10 5.91 -27.59
C ARG A 190 2.66 4.51 -27.76
N LEU A 191 2.25 3.56 -26.90
CA LEU A 191 2.67 2.16 -27.01
C LEU A 191 2.25 1.56 -28.36
N ALA A 192 1.01 1.81 -28.79
CA ALA A 192 0.48 1.28 -30.05
C ALA A 192 1.25 1.73 -31.30
N ILE A 193 1.89 2.90 -31.27
CA ILE A 193 2.69 3.44 -32.40
C ILE A 193 4.21 3.37 -32.16
N ASP A 194 4.65 2.61 -31.18
CA ASP A 194 6.07 2.48 -30.78
C ASP A 194 6.73 3.85 -30.47
N MET A 195 5.99 4.75 -29.83
CA MET A 195 6.47 6.04 -29.36
C MET A 195 6.99 5.93 -27.92
N ALA A 196 8.10 6.62 -27.61
CA ALA A 196 8.65 6.67 -26.25
C ALA A 196 7.64 7.31 -25.28
N LEU A 197 7.54 6.77 -24.03
CA LEU A 197 6.57 7.26 -23.04
C LEU A 197 6.96 8.63 -22.48
N GLN A 198 8.24 8.94 -22.41
CA GLN A 198 8.77 10.25 -21.99
C GLN A 198 8.15 10.76 -20.68
N SER A 199 8.12 9.88 -19.68
CA SER A 199 7.65 10.19 -18.32
C SER A 199 8.83 10.57 -17.44
N ASP A 200 8.77 11.79 -16.88
CA ASP A 200 9.76 12.26 -15.89
C ASP A 200 9.74 11.39 -14.63
N ALA A 201 8.57 10.88 -14.26
CA ALA A 201 8.41 10.05 -13.07
C ALA A 201 9.28 8.79 -13.09
N THR A 202 9.52 8.20 -14.26
CA THR A 202 10.38 7.02 -14.39
C THR A 202 11.85 7.34 -14.13
N THR A 203 12.32 8.51 -14.53
CA THR A 203 13.67 9.00 -14.22
C THR A 203 13.76 9.44 -12.76
N ALA A 204 12.73 10.16 -12.24
CA ALA A 204 12.64 10.59 -10.85
C ALA A 204 12.76 9.40 -9.85
N TYR A 205 12.16 8.26 -10.19
CA TYR A 205 12.26 7.04 -9.39
C TYR A 205 13.72 6.57 -9.19
N VAL A 206 14.52 6.62 -10.25
CA VAL A 206 15.92 6.16 -10.22
C VAL A 206 16.83 7.13 -9.45
N ILE A 207 16.62 8.44 -9.67
CA ILE A 207 17.49 9.46 -9.04
C ILE A 207 17.04 9.86 -7.64
N GLY A 208 15.80 9.53 -7.27
CA GLY A 208 15.22 9.85 -5.96
C GLY A 208 14.83 11.32 -5.78
N GLY A 209 14.49 12.02 -6.86
CA GLY A 209 14.08 13.43 -6.84
C GLY A 209 13.68 13.94 -8.23
N ASP A 210 13.40 15.24 -8.36
CA ASP A 210 13.00 15.84 -9.63
C ASP A 210 14.13 15.79 -10.66
N PRO A 211 13.90 15.24 -11.87
CA PRO A 211 14.94 15.11 -12.88
C PRO A 211 15.27 16.46 -13.51
N LYS A 212 16.57 16.68 -13.72
CA LYS A 212 17.07 17.79 -14.54
C LYS A 212 17.19 17.36 -15.99
N PRO A 213 17.28 18.30 -16.96
CA PRO A 213 17.44 17.97 -18.38
C PRO A 213 18.60 16.99 -18.68
N GLU A 214 19.69 17.09 -17.93
CA GLU A 214 20.82 16.16 -18.05
C GLU A 214 20.52 14.74 -17.58
N ASP A 215 19.60 14.57 -16.61
CA ASP A 215 19.20 13.26 -16.09
C ASP A 215 18.37 12.50 -17.14
N LEU A 216 17.57 13.21 -17.95
CA LEU A 216 16.78 12.63 -19.04
C LEU A 216 17.64 12.09 -20.20
N GLN A 217 18.93 12.43 -20.23
CA GLN A 217 19.89 11.95 -21.23
C GLN A 217 20.76 10.79 -20.71
N LYS A 218 20.61 10.40 -19.45
CA LYS A 218 21.36 9.29 -18.87
C LYS A 218 20.76 7.95 -19.26
N GLU A 219 21.60 7.05 -19.74
CA GLU A 219 21.18 5.68 -20.02
C GLU A 219 20.75 4.94 -18.76
N GLY A 220 19.72 4.11 -18.89
CA GLY A 220 19.22 3.29 -17.81
C GLY A 220 17.88 2.65 -18.18
N PRO A 221 17.55 1.48 -17.61
CA PRO A 221 16.38 0.71 -18.01
C PRO A 221 15.04 1.42 -17.72
N PHE A 222 15.01 2.35 -16.78
CA PHE A 222 13.83 3.13 -16.45
C PHE A 222 13.73 4.47 -17.21
N ASN A 223 14.71 4.82 -18.05
CA ASN A 223 14.65 6.06 -18.82
C ASN A 223 13.73 5.91 -20.04
N THR A 224 12.47 6.31 -19.92
CA THR A 224 11.45 6.24 -20.97
C THR A 224 11.57 7.34 -22.03
N TYR A 225 12.56 8.22 -21.95
CA TYR A 225 12.95 9.14 -23.04
C TYR A 225 13.84 8.45 -24.06
N LEU A 226 14.72 7.56 -23.60
CA LEU A 226 15.70 6.87 -24.45
C LEU A 226 15.21 5.46 -24.84
N ASN A 227 14.43 4.80 -23.99
CA ASN A 227 13.89 3.48 -24.26
C ASN A 227 12.40 3.59 -24.58
N LYS A 228 11.98 2.91 -25.64
CA LYS A 228 10.58 2.75 -26.02
C LYS A 228 9.93 1.63 -25.20
N GLY A 229 8.60 1.68 -25.11
CA GLY A 229 7.83 0.73 -24.31
C GLY A 229 7.83 1.06 -22.81
N LEU A 230 7.35 0.11 -22.02
CA LEU A 230 7.31 0.21 -20.56
C LEU A 230 8.70 0.00 -19.95
N PRO A 231 9.02 0.62 -18.82
CA PRO A 231 10.21 0.27 -18.04
C PRO A 231 10.09 -1.17 -17.51
N PRO A 232 11.20 -1.77 -17.02
CA PRO A 232 11.20 -3.19 -16.66
C PRO A 232 10.40 -3.53 -15.38
N GLY A 233 10.01 -2.51 -14.60
CA GLY A 233 9.25 -2.68 -13.36
C GLY A 233 8.51 -1.43 -12.95
N PRO A 234 7.59 -1.54 -11.96
CA PRO A 234 6.88 -0.40 -11.39
C PRO A 234 7.81 0.60 -10.71
N ILE A 235 7.35 1.85 -10.59
CA ILE A 235 8.09 2.95 -9.97
C ILE A 235 7.50 3.40 -8.62
N CYS A 236 6.37 2.85 -8.24
CA CYS A 236 5.70 3.05 -6.95
C CYS A 236 4.54 2.06 -6.82
N SER A 237 3.93 2.00 -5.64
CA SER A 237 2.68 1.27 -5.41
C SER A 237 1.49 2.15 -5.83
N PRO A 238 0.80 1.82 -6.93
CA PRO A 238 -0.35 2.59 -7.39
C PRO A 238 -1.59 2.33 -6.53
N GLY A 239 -2.47 3.34 -6.42
CA GLY A 239 -3.81 3.18 -5.86
C GLY A 239 -4.77 2.48 -6.82
N LEU A 240 -5.98 2.15 -6.31
CA LEU A 240 -7.01 1.46 -7.11
C LEU A 240 -7.40 2.27 -8.34
N ALA A 241 -7.54 3.59 -8.23
CA ALA A 241 -7.92 4.46 -9.34
C ALA A 241 -6.92 4.44 -10.51
N ALA A 242 -5.61 4.29 -10.24
CA ALA A 242 -4.60 4.15 -11.28
C ALA A 242 -4.62 2.77 -11.95
N LEU A 243 -4.86 1.71 -11.16
CA LEU A 243 -5.04 0.35 -11.67
C LEU A 243 -6.30 0.25 -12.55
N GLU A 244 -7.43 0.83 -12.10
CA GLU A 244 -8.67 0.90 -12.89
C GLU A 244 -8.46 1.69 -14.20
N ALA A 245 -7.74 2.83 -14.16
CA ALA A 245 -7.45 3.62 -15.33
C ALA A 245 -6.55 2.87 -16.35
N ALA A 246 -5.59 2.08 -15.86
CA ALA A 246 -4.78 1.21 -16.70
C ALA A 246 -5.60 0.08 -17.35
N CYS A 247 -6.64 -0.42 -16.65
CA CYS A 247 -7.52 -1.46 -17.17
C CYS A 247 -8.63 -0.95 -18.10
N ASP A 248 -9.10 0.29 -17.89
CA ASP A 248 -10.21 0.90 -18.62
C ASP A 248 -9.91 2.38 -18.93
N PRO A 249 -8.98 2.64 -19.87
CA PRO A 249 -8.62 4.01 -20.26
C PRO A 249 -9.74 4.69 -21.07
N ASP A 250 -9.74 6.02 -21.10
CA ASP A 250 -10.57 6.77 -22.03
C ASP A 250 -10.22 6.43 -23.49
N GLN A 251 -11.20 6.49 -24.35
CA GLN A 251 -11.01 6.24 -25.79
C GLN A 251 -10.72 7.55 -26.51
N THR A 252 -9.45 7.90 -26.64
CA THR A 252 -8.99 9.12 -27.33
C THR A 252 -7.91 8.80 -28.35
N ASP A 253 -7.56 9.77 -29.18
CA ASP A 253 -6.41 9.74 -30.10
C ASP A 253 -5.23 10.61 -29.60
N TYR A 254 -5.29 11.04 -28.35
CA TYR A 254 -4.29 11.95 -27.77
C TYR A 254 -2.94 11.25 -27.60
N LEU A 255 -1.88 11.96 -27.98
CA LEU A 255 -0.48 11.53 -27.80
C LEU A 255 0.25 12.36 -26.72
N TYR A 256 -0.39 13.45 -26.24
CA TYR A 256 0.17 14.36 -25.25
C TYR A 256 -0.90 14.78 -24.26
N PHE A 257 -0.48 15.04 -23.04
CA PHE A 257 -1.30 15.68 -22.02
C PHE A 257 -0.55 16.88 -21.43
N TYR A 258 -1.30 17.81 -20.92
CA TYR A 258 -0.78 18.99 -20.22
C TYR A 258 -1.77 19.37 -19.13
N PHE A 259 -1.27 19.56 -17.93
CA PHE A 259 -2.08 20.06 -16.82
C PHE A 259 -1.85 21.57 -16.70
N LYS A 260 -2.95 22.30 -16.61
CA LYS A 260 -2.90 23.74 -16.38
C LYS A 260 -2.91 23.96 -14.86
N ASP A 261 -1.90 24.68 -14.37
CA ASP A 261 -1.78 25.10 -12.97
C ASP A 261 -2.95 25.99 -12.55
#